data_bf4c43f875bf5e0b018d747ac2581873
#
_entry.id   bf4c43f875bf5e0b018d747ac2581873
#
_cell.length_a   1.000
_cell.length_b   1.000
_cell.length_c   1.000
_cell.angle_alpha   90.00
_cell.angle_beta   90.00
_cell.angle_gamma   90.00
#
_symmetry.space_group_name_H-M   'P 1'
#
loop_
_entity.id
_entity.type
_entity.pdbx_description
1 polymer ?
#
loop_
_entity_poly.entity_id
_entity_poly.type
_entity_poly.pdbx_seq_one_letter_code
_entity_poly.pdbx_strand_id
1 'polypeptide(L)'
;MRNVARLPDSDRGELFRNTADKMGLNDAIVEKDFWVCFTLDHLFHRCPWKDAITFKGGTSLSKAFNLISRFSEDIDLILDWRVLGYGKDEPWEKRSNTKQDAFNKEANARAEVFLAEQFRPTVQAEFSRELGCEANIYIDEKDKQTVIFAYPHLFTNPATLQIIRLEIGALAAWTPAKIAQIEPYAATYYPKVFSQKDTAILTVAPERTFWEKATILHHEANRPEGSEIQPT
;
A
#
# COMPACT_ATOMS: atom_id res chain seq x y z
N MET A 1 13.60 3.24 -10.29
CA MET A 1 12.52 4.20 -9.94
C MET A 1 13.05 5.51 -9.36
N ARG A 2 13.99 5.52 -8.42
CA ARG A 2 14.50 6.74 -7.74
C ARG A 2 15.03 7.81 -8.69
N ASN A 3 15.73 7.43 -9.75
CA ASN A 3 16.22 8.37 -10.75
C ASN A 3 15.08 9.06 -11.50
N VAL A 4 13.99 8.34 -11.79
CA VAL A 4 12.79 8.90 -12.45
C VAL A 4 12.05 9.86 -11.52
N ALA A 5 11.93 9.54 -10.23
CA ALA A 5 11.34 10.44 -9.24
C ALA A 5 12.04 11.81 -9.14
N ARG A 6 13.33 11.88 -9.53
CA ARG A 6 14.17 13.09 -9.53
C ARG A 6 14.31 13.78 -10.88
N LEU A 7 13.67 13.25 -11.92
CA LEU A 7 13.67 13.94 -13.21
C LEU A 7 13.00 15.31 -13.09
N PRO A 8 13.39 16.28 -13.92
CA PRO A 8 12.62 17.51 -14.09
C PRO A 8 11.15 17.19 -14.39
N ASP A 9 10.26 18.04 -13.94
CA ASP A 9 8.81 17.84 -14.12
C ASP A 9 8.42 17.72 -15.61
N SER A 10 9.10 18.45 -16.50
CA SER A 10 8.93 18.33 -17.95
C SER A 10 9.19 16.91 -18.47
N ASP A 11 10.33 16.34 -18.07
CA ASP A 11 10.81 15.04 -18.57
C ASP A 11 9.98 13.90 -17.97
N ARG A 12 9.65 14.01 -16.69
CA ARG A 12 8.76 13.07 -16.00
C ARG A 12 7.36 13.11 -16.60
N GLY A 13 6.83 14.31 -16.86
CA GLY A 13 5.54 14.51 -17.51
C GLY A 13 5.51 13.95 -18.92
N GLU A 14 6.55 14.15 -19.71
CA GLU A 14 6.66 13.56 -21.05
C GLU A 14 6.69 12.02 -21.01
N LEU A 15 7.45 11.43 -20.09
CA LEU A 15 7.51 9.99 -19.90
C LEU A 15 6.11 9.42 -19.58
N PHE A 16 5.35 10.04 -18.70
CA PHE A 16 4.01 9.57 -18.32
C PHE A 16 3.00 9.74 -19.45
N ARG A 17 2.97 10.89 -20.16
CA ARG A 17 2.10 11.08 -21.34
C ARG A 17 2.37 10.07 -22.43
N ASN A 18 3.64 9.91 -22.81
CA ASN A 18 4.02 8.96 -23.86
C ASN A 18 3.68 7.50 -23.48
N THR A 19 3.67 7.17 -22.20
CA THR A 19 3.23 5.86 -21.71
C THR A 19 1.71 5.74 -21.77
N ALA A 20 1.00 6.77 -21.31
CA ALA A 20 -0.46 6.83 -21.32
C ALA A 20 -1.03 6.70 -22.74
N ASP A 21 -0.45 7.41 -23.71
CA ASP A 21 -0.81 7.33 -25.12
C ASP A 21 -0.68 5.89 -25.66
N LYS A 22 0.42 5.19 -25.32
CA LYS A 22 0.62 3.79 -25.73
C LYS A 22 -0.35 2.81 -25.11
N MET A 23 -0.81 3.10 -23.91
CA MET A 23 -1.74 2.25 -23.15
C MET A 23 -3.22 2.62 -23.37
N GLY A 24 -3.52 3.77 -23.93
CA GLY A 24 -4.88 4.31 -23.98
C GLY A 24 -5.42 4.65 -22.58
N LEU A 25 -4.53 5.09 -21.66
CA LEU A 25 -4.87 5.44 -20.28
C LEU A 25 -4.80 6.96 -20.07
N ASN A 26 -5.35 7.41 -18.94
CA ASN A 26 -5.17 8.79 -18.50
C ASN A 26 -3.77 8.97 -17.88
N ASP A 27 -3.14 10.12 -18.15
CA ASP A 27 -1.79 10.46 -17.67
C ASP A 27 -1.67 10.35 -16.15
N ALA A 28 -2.68 10.82 -15.41
CA ALA A 28 -2.70 10.74 -13.95
C ALA A 28 -2.73 9.29 -13.40
N ILE A 29 -3.28 8.34 -14.16
CA ILE A 29 -3.25 6.92 -13.79
C ILE A 29 -1.83 6.36 -13.94
N VAL A 30 -1.14 6.69 -15.03
CA VAL A 30 0.25 6.27 -15.25
C VAL A 30 1.19 6.90 -14.23
N GLU A 31 0.99 8.18 -13.90
CA GLU A 31 1.73 8.85 -12.84
C GLU A 31 1.49 8.19 -11.48
N LYS A 32 0.24 7.93 -11.12
CA LYS A 32 -0.09 7.28 -9.85
C LYS A 32 0.48 5.86 -9.75
N ASP A 33 0.43 5.09 -10.83
CA ASP A 33 1.06 3.77 -10.92
C ASP A 33 2.56 3.82 -10.63
N PHE A 34 3.25 4.83 -11.18
CA PHE A 34 4.66 5.05 -10.88
C PHE A 34 4.89 5.31 -9.39
N TRP A 35 4.09 6.18 -8.76
CA TRP A 35 4.23 6.50 -7.35
C TRP A 35 3.86 5.34 -6.42
N VAL A 36 2.91 4.49 -6.81
CA VAL A 36 2.64 3.21 -6.12
C VAL A 36 3.88 2.33 -6.12
N CYS A 37 4.50 2.12 -7.29
CA CYS A 37 5.71 1.30 -7.40
C CYS A 37 6.91 1.91 -6.66
N PHE A 38 7.10 3.24 -6.73
CA PHE A 38 8.14 3.94 -5.98
C PHE A 38 7.98 3.75 -4.46
N THR A 39 6.76 3.89 -3.96
CA THR A 39 6.42 3.73 -2.53
C THR A 39 6.71 2.30 -2.07
N LEU A 40 6.23 1.30 -2.81
CA LEU A 40 6.46 -0.11 -2.50
C LEU A 40 7.95 -0.46 -2.56
N ASP A 41 8.69 0.02 -3.56
CA ASP A 41 10.14 -0.19 -3.66
C ASP A 41 10.88 0.37 -2.43
N HIS A 42 10.50 1.56 -1.97
CA HIS A 42 11.08 2.12 -0.75
C HIS A 42 10.75 1.27 0.48
N LEU A 43 9.48 0.99 0.70
CA LEU A 43 9.01 0.31 1.91
C LEU A 43 9.61 -1.09 2.08
N PHE A 44 9.77 -1.83 0.98
CA PHE A 44 10.27 -3.21 1.01
C PHE A 44 11.79 -3.37 0.91
N HIS A 45 12.54 -2.29 0.63
CA HIS A 45 13.99 -2.40 0.50
C HIS A 45 14.79 -1.43 1.37
N ARG A 46 14.21 -0.31 1.76
CA ARG A 46 14.95 0.77 2.45
C ARG A 46 14.35 1.19 3.79
N CYS A 47 13.05 1.01 3.96
CA CYS A 47 12.38 1.31 5.23
C CYS A 47 12.94 0.44 6.37
N PRO A 48 13.11 0.96 7.59
CA PRO A 48 13.56 0.18 8.75
C PRO A 48 12.70 -1.06 9.05
N TRP A 49 11.43 -1.02 8.69
CA TRP A 49 10.47 -2.12 8.89
C TRP A 49 10.24 -2.99 7.64
N LYS A 50 11.12 -2.94 6.66
CA LYS A 50 11.01 -3.69 5.39
C LYS A 50 10.77 -5.19 5.56
N ASP A 51 11.32 -5.78 6.62
CA ASP A 51 11.19 -7.21 6.93
C ASP A 51 9.95 -7.51 7.81
N ALA A 52 9.22 -6.48 8.21
CA ALA A 52 8.05 -6.57 9.06
C ALA A 52 6.75 -6.15 8.36
N ILE A 53 6.77 -5.96 7.06
CA ILE A 53 5.60 -5.61 6.26
C ILE A 53 5.36 -6.64 5.15
N THR A 54 4.08 -6.84 4.83
CA THR A 54 3.68 -7.72 3.72
C THR A 54 2.59 -7.03 2.91
N PHE A 55 2.76 -7.00 1.59
CA PHE A 55 1.80 -6.40 0.66
C PHE A 55 0.59 -7.30 0.44
N LYS A 56 -0.61 -6.74 0.37
CA LYS A 56 -1.84 -7.48 0.12
C LYS A 56 -2.85 -6.67 -0.70
N GLY A 57 -4.08 -7.14 -0.73
CA GLY A 57 -5.26 -6.40 -1.19
C GLY A 57 -5.45 -6.35 -2.70
N GLY A 58 -6.31 -5.42 -3.14
CA GLY A 58 -6.69 -5.26 -4.54
C GLY A 58 -5.51 -4.90 -5.43
N THR A 59 -4.66 -3.98 -4.98
CA THR A 59 -3.47 -3.55 -5.72
C THR A 59 -2.44 -4.67 -5.87
N SER A 60 -2.35 -5.61 -4.91
CA SER A 60 -1.51 -6.79 -5.09
C SER A 60 -2.05 -7.74 -6.18
N LEU A 61 -3.37 -7.91 -6.27
CA LEU A 61 -3.98 -8.75 -7.31
C LEU A 61 -3.79 -8.18 -8.72
N SER A 62 -3.86 -6.87 -8.89
CA SER A 62 -3.62 -6.22 -10.18
C SER A 62 -2.13 -6.13 -10.50
N LYS A 63 -1.33 -5.59 -9.60
CA LYS A 63 0.06 -5.18 -9.87
C LYS A 63 1.07 -6.32 -9.74
N ALA A 64 0.90 -7.18 -8.72
CA ALA A 64 1.85 -8.27 -8.47
C ALA A 64 1.47 -9.57 -9.18
N PHE A 65 0.18 -9.81 -9.42
CA PHE A 65 -0.31 -11.06 -9.98
C PHE A 65 -1.06 -10.93 -11.31
N ASN A 66 -1.36 -9.73 -11.74
CA ASN A 66 -2.10 -9.45 -12.99
C ASN A 66 -3.42 -10.24 -13.11
N LEU A 67 -4.12 -10.41 -11.98
CA LEU A 67 -5.37 -11.19 -11.91
C LEU A 67 -6.63 -10.34 -12.11
N ILE A 68 -6.51 -9.03 -11.93
CA ILE A 68 -7.60 -8.07 -12.19
C ILE A 68 -7.05 -6.92 -13.04
N SER A 69 -7.85 -6.48 -14.02
CA SER A 69 -7.46 -5.45 -14.98
C SER A 69 -7.76 -4.03 -14.52
N ARG A 70 -8.56 -3.84 -13.44
CA ARG A 70 -8.85 -2.51 -12.93
C ARG A 70 -7.65 -1.92 -12.21
N PHE A 71 -7.41 -0.63 -12.42
CA PHE A 71 -6.46 0.11 -11.59
C PHE A 71 -6.96 0.12 -10.14
N SER A 72 -6.08 -0.13 -9.19
CA SER A 72 -6.34 -0.06 -7.76
C SER A 72 -5.38 0.95 -7.14
N GLU A 73 -5.89 1.79 -6.25
CA GLU A 73 -5.24 3.03 -5.82
C GLU A 73 -4.56 2.92 -4.46
N ASP A 74 -5.07 2.03 -3.60
CA ASP A 74 -4.63 1.89 -2.22
C ASP A 74 -3.56 0.80 -2.10
N ILE A 75 -2.62 1.01 -1.20
CA ILE A 75 -1.60 0.03 -0.84
C ILE A 75 -1.98 -0.56 0.50
N ASP A 76 -2.53 -1.77 0.48
CA ASP A 76 -2.83 -2.52 1.69
C ASP A 76 -1.56 -3.22 2.22
N LEU A 77 -1.20 -2.98 3.46
CA LEU A 77 -0.03 -3.57 4.12
C LEU A 77 -0.43 -4.27 5.41
N ILE A 78 0.18 -5.41 5.65
CA ILE A 78 0.15 -6.07 6.95
C ILE A 78 1.44 -5.71 7.67
N LEU A 79 1.31 -5.12 8.86
CA LEU A 79 2.41 -4.90 9.78
C LEU A 79 2.53 -6.11 10.72
N ASP A 80 3.72 -6.66 10.86
CA ASP A 80 4.00 -7.69 11.85
C ASP A 80 3.78 -7.14 13.26
N TRP A 81 2.85 -7.71 14.00
CA TRP A 81 2.50 -7.29 15.37
C TRP A 81 3.64 -7.33 16.36
N ARG A 82 4.72 -8.07 16.06
CA ARG A 82 5.93 -8.09 16.90
C ARG A 82 6.61 -6.72 16.98
N VAL A 83 6.43 -5.88 15.97
CA VAL A 83 6.87 -4.47 15.98
C VAL A 83 6.17 -3.68 17.06
N LEU A 84 4.93 -4.07 17.41
CA LEU A 84 4.11 -3.45 18.46
C LEU A 84 4.36 -4.04 19.86
N GLY A 85 5.33 -4.96 19.97
CA GLY A 85 5.73 -5.58 21.24
C GLY A 85 4.95 -6.84 21.60
N TYR A 86 4.17 -7.41 20.68
CA TYR A 86 3.46 -8.66 20.91
C TYR A 86 4.33 -9.89 20.64
N GLY A 87 4.04 -10.99 21.34
CA GLY A 87 4.64 -12.30 21.08
C GLY A 87 4.21 -12.88 19.72
N LYS A 88 5.01 -13.83 19.20
CA LYS A 88 4.79 -14.42 17.87
C LYS A 88 3.38 -14.99 17.68
N ASP A 89 2.87 -15.70 18.66
CA ASP A 89 1.59 -16.41 18.57
C ASP A 89 0.50 -15.74 19.40
N GLU A 90 0.80 -14.61 20.06
CA GLU A 90 -0.08 -13.94 21.01
C GLU A 90 -1.44 -13.53 20.39
N PRO A 91 -1.54 -13.02 19.16
CA PRO A 91 -2.84 -12.72 18.55
C PRO A 91 -3.76 -13.93 18.37
N TRP A 92 -3.17 -15.14 18.32
CA TRP A 92 -3.88 -16.41 18.09
C TRP A 92 -4.20 -17.18 19.38
N GLU A 93 -3.82 -16.69 20.54
CA GLU A 93 -4.14 -17.32 21.81
C GLU A 93 -5.65 -17.37 22.02
N LYS A 94 -6.12 -18.48 22.58
CA LYS A 94 -7.55 -18.66 22.89
C LYS A 94 -8.02 -17.65 23.95
N ARG A 95 -8.96 -16.82 23.60
CA ARG A 95 -9.60 -15.83 24.47
C ARG A 95 -11.12 -15.94 24.39
N SER A 96 -11.84 -15.44 25.41
CA SER A 96 -13.26 -15.17 25.25
C SER A 96 -13.48 -14.03 24.27
N ASN A 97 -14.65 -13.93 23.65
CA ASN A 97 -14.95 -12.87 22.68
C ASN A 97 -14.68 -11.47 23.26
N THR A 98 -15.10 -11.19 24.47
CA THR A 98 -14.85 -9.90 25.13
C THR A 98 -13.34 -9.61 25.31
N LYS A 99 -12.55 -10.63 25.67
CA LYS A 99 -11.09 -10.48 25.80
C LYS A 99 -10.42 -10.32 24.44
N GLN A 100 -10.93 -10.98 23.41
CA GLN A 100 -10.42 -10.82 22.04
C GLN A 100 -10.73 -9.41 21.51
N ASP A 101 -11.92 -8.89 21.74
CA ASP A 101 -12.28 -7.52 21.37
C ASP A 101 -11.40 -6.48 22.09
N ALA A 102 -11.13 -6.67 23.37
CA ALA A 102 -10.25 -5.80 24.12
C ALA A 102 -8.81 -5.85 23.57
N PHE A 103 -8.30 -7.06 23.28
CA PHE A 103 -6.98 -7.25 22.64
C PHE A 103 -6.91 -6.56 21.28
N ASN A 104 -7.91 -6.74 20.42
CA ASN A 104 -7.94 -6.12 19.09
C ASN A 104 -7.95 -4.58 19.20
N LYS A 105 -8.72 -4.02 20.10
CA LYS A 105 -8.75 -2.56 20.36
C LYS A 105 -7.39 -2.04 20.82
N GLU A 106 -6.74 -2.75 21.73
CA GLU A 106 -5.42 -2.37 22.22
C GLU A 106 -4.37 -2.47 21.12
N ALA A 107 -4.39 -3.55 20.31
CA ALA A 107 -3.46 -3.73 19.22
C ALA A 107 -3.62 -2.65 18.14
N ASN A 108 -4.85 -2.28 17.80
CA ASN A 108 -5.12 -1.18 16.88
C ASN A 108 -4.63 0.16 17.44
N ALA A 109 -4.88 0.46 18.73
CA ALA A 109 -4.39 1.68 19.36
C ALA A 109 -2.83 1.74 19.36
N ARG A 110 -2.15 0.63 19.62
CA ARG A 110 -0.68 0.56 19.52
C ARG A 110 -0.19 0.77 18.08
N ALA A 111 -0.90 0.22 17.08
CA ALA A 111 -0.58 0.44 15.69
C ALA A 111 -0.73 1.92 15.31
N GLU A 112 -1.81 2.60 15.72
CA GLU A 112 -2.02 4.02 15.48
C GLU A 112 -0.89 4.89 16.06
N VAL A 113 -0.48 4.62 17.31
CA VAL A 113 0.64 5.30 17.96
C VAL A 113 1.95 5.07 17.20
N PHE A 114 2.24 3.81 16.83
CA PHE A 114 3.42 3.46 16.04
C PHE A 114 3.44 4.19 14.69
N LEU A 115 2.32 4.21 14.00
CA LEU A 115 2.21 4.88 12.69
C LEU A 115 2.41 6.39 12.81
N ALA A 116 1.84 7.02 13.84
CA ALA A 116 1.95 8.46 14.04
C ALA A 116 3.35 8.90 14.51
N GLU A 117 3.94 8.17 15.45
CA GLU A 117 5.15 8.61 16.16
C GLU A 117 6.45 8.07 15.57
N GLN A 118 6.40 6.93 14.86
CA GLN A 118 7.58 6.30 14.32
C GLN A 118 7.54 6.14 12.80
N PHE A 119 6.53 5.47 12.26
CA PHE A 119 6.47 5.14 10.83
C PHE A 119 6.37 6.40 9.95
N ARG A 120 5.34 7.22 10.16
CA ARG A 120 5.12 8.44 9.36
C ARG A 120 6.33 9.39 9.35
N PRO A 121 6.90 9.82 10.49
CA PRO A 121 8.03 10.76 10.46
C PRO A 121 9.28 10.16 9.82
N THR A 122 9.53 8.86 10.00
CA THR A 122 10.65 8.16 9.36
C THR A 122 10.49 8.11 7.85
N VAL A 123 9.33 7.65 7.35
CA VAL A 123 9.06 7.57 5.92
C VAL A 123 9.07 8.96 5.28
N GLN A 124 8.55 9.98 5.96
CA GLN A 124 8.61 11.37 5.48
C GLN A 124 10.05 11.86 5.31
N ALA A 125 10.91 11.62 6.29
CA ALA A 125 12.31 12.02 6.23
C ALA A 125 13.08 11.28 5.11
N GLU A 126 12.80 9.98 4.95
CA GLU A 126 13.42 9.15 3.92
C GLU A 126 12.96 9.54 2.51
N PHE A 127 11.64 9.74 2.31
CA PHE A 127 11.10 10.21 1.02
C PHE A 127 11.62 11.60 0.68
N SER A 128 11.69 12.52 1.65
CA SER A 128 12.25 13.85 1.41
C SER A 128 13.69 13.79 0.92
N ARG A 129 14.48 12.89 1.50
CA ARG A 129 15.88 12.65 1.06
C ARG A 129 15.93 12.02 -0.35
N GLU A 130 15.01 11.09 -0.64
CA GLU A 130 14.97 10.44 -1.96
C GLU A 130 14.45 11.36 -3.07
N LEU A 131 13.51 12.23 -2.76
CA LEU A 131 12.94 13.18 -3.73
C LEU A 131 13.81 14.44 -3.90
N GLY A 132 14.61 14.79 -2.89
CA GLY A 132 15.36 16.04 -2.85
C GLY A 132 14.51 17.27 -2.52
N CYS A 133 13.29 17.07 -2.05
CA CYS A 133 12.36 18.09 -1.58
C CYS A 133 11.54 17.55 -0.40
N GLU A 134 10.82 18.41 0.31
CA GLU A 134 9.97 17.97 1.41
C GLU A 134 8.82 17.07 0.89
N ALA A 135 8.75 15.85 1.40
CA ALA A 135 7.65 14.93 1.11
C ALA A 135 6.46 15.24 2.01
N ASN A 136 5.27 15.29 1.42
CA ASN A 136 4.03 15.51 2.16
C ASN A 136 3.42 14.16 2.56
N ILE A 137 3.68 13.74 3.82
CA ILE A 137 3.18 12.49 4.39
C ILE A 137 2.47 12.77 5.71
N TYR A 138 1.22 12.31 5.83
CA TYR A 138 0.39 12.55 7.00
C TYR A 138 -0.52 11.35 7.31
N ILE A 139 -1.09 11.32 8.51
CA ILE A 139 -2.10 10.33 8.91
C ILE A 139 -3.48 10.82 8.44
N ASP A 140 -4.28 9.93 7.89
CA ASP A 140 -5.65 10.23 7.50
C ASP A 140 -6.48 10.65 8.72
N GLU A 141 -7.30 11.68 8.55
CA GLU A 141 -8.11 12.23 9.66
C GLU A 141 -9.20 11.25 10.13
N LYS A 142 -9.75 10.46 9.19
CA LYS A 142 -10.86 9.54 9.44
C LYS A 142 -10.40 8.14 9.83
N ASP A 143 -9.22 7.73 9.37
CA ASP A 143 -8.65 6.41 9.63
C ASP A 143 -7.19 6.54 10.09
N LYS A 144 -6.96 6.37 11.37
CA LYS A 144 -5.62 6.51 12.00
C LYS A 144 -4.64 5.38 11.63
N GLN A 145 -5.11 4.33 10.98
CA GLN A 145 -4.28 3.25 10.43
C GLN A 145 -3.92 3.49 8.95
N THR A 146 -4.34 4.61 8.38
CA THR A 146 -3.99 5.02 7.01
C THR A 146 -2.98 6.16 7.02
N VAL A 147 -1.83 5.91 6.36
CA VAL A 147 -0.81 6.93 6.09
C VAL A 147 -0.96 7.39 4.65
N ILE A 148 -1.02 8.70 4.45
CA ILE A 148 -1.19 9.32 3.14
C ILE A 148 0.15 9.88 2.65
N PHE A 149 0.53 9.52 1.43
CA PHE A 149 1.58 10.21 0.69
C PHE A 149 0.95 11.05 -0.42
N ALA A 150 0.93 12.38 -0.24
CA ALA A 150 0.57 13.32 -1.28
C ALA A 150 1.80 13.54 -2.17
N TYR A 151 1.90 12.73 -3.23
CA TYR A 151 3.05 12.76 -4.14
C TYR A 151 3.08 14.04 -5.00
N PRO A 152 4.26 14.46 -5.49
CA PRO A 152 4.38 15.64 -6.36
C PRO A 152 3.79 15.33 -7.75
N HIS A 153 2.46 15.50 -7.87
CA HIS A 153 1.70 15.19 -9.07
C HIS A 153 1.85 16.29 -10.14
N LEU A 154 1.84 15.86 -11.40
CA LEU A 154 1.87 16.71 -12.57
C LEU A 154 0.51 16.73 -13.29
N PHE A 155 -0.27 15.67 -13.08
CA PHE A 155 -1.56 15.49 -13.72
C PHE A 155 -2.67 15.35 -12.68
N THR A 156 -3.89 15.75 -13.08
CA THR A 156 -5.09 15.61 -12.25
C THR A 156 -6.16 14.83 -13.00
N ASN A 157 -6.89 14.00 -12.25
CA ASN A 157 -8.05 13.28 -12.76
C ASN A 157 -9.18 13.41 -11.72
N PRO A 158 -10.36 13.95 -12.09
CA PRO A 158 -11.48 14.10 -11.15
C PRO A 158 -11.99 12.77 -10.57
N ALA A 159 -11.73 11.65 -11.26
CA ALA A 159 -12.17 10.33 -10.82
C ALA A 159 -11.22 9.67 -9.81
N THR A 160 -10.01 10.21 -9.58
CA THR A 160 -9.01 9.65 -8.68
C THR A 160 -8.36 10.73 -7.83
N LEU A 161 -8.04 10.43 -6.59
CA LEU A 161 -7.25 11.32 -5.74
C LEU A 161 -5.75 11.19 -6.09
N GLN A 162 -5.04 12.34 -6.15
CA GLN A 162 -3.59 12.37 -6.42
C GLN A 162 -2.79 12.14 -5.13
N ILE A 163 -3.11 11.07 -4.43
CA ILE A 163 -2.46 10.60 -3.21
C ILE A 163 -2.26 9.09 -3.27
N ILE A 164 -1.31 8.58 -2.53
CA ILE A 164 -1.16 7.15 -2.22
C ILE A 164 -1.65 6.93 -0.79
N ARG A 165 -2.61 6.04 -0.61
CA ARG A 165 -3.11 5.60 0.68
C ARG A 165 -2.37 4.33 1.08
N LEU A 166 -1.73 4.34 2.23
CA LEU A 166 -1.10 3.16 2.84
C LEU A 166 -2.00 2.70 3.99
N GLU A 167 -2.81 1.69 3.75
CA GLU A 167 -3.69 1.08 4.76
C GLU A 167 -2.91 -0.01 5.50
N ILE A 168 -2.57 0.23 6.77
CA ILE A 168 -1.60 -0.59 7.50
C ILE A 168 -2.27 -1.25 8.69
N GLY A 169 -2.62 -2.53 8.56
CA GLY A 169 -3.22 -3.32 9.62
C GLY A 169 -2.23 -4.28 10.29
N ALA A 170 -2.30 -4.42 11.61
CA ALA A 170 -1.40 -5.28 12.38
C ALA A 170 -2.01 -6.63 12.81
N LEU A 171 -3.30 -6.86 12.63
CA LEU A 171 -3.99 -8.06 13.09
C LEU A 171 -4.34 -9.07 11.99
N ALA A 172 -3.86 -8.84 10.77
CA ALA A 172 -4.06 -9.76 9.65
C ALA A 172 -2.92 -10.78 9.57
N ALA A 173 -3.24 -12.04 9.26
CA ALA A 173 -2.22 -13.03 8.99
C ALA A 173 -1.62 -12.81 7.59
N TRP A 174 -0.30 -12.84 7.50
CA TRP A 174 0.45 -12.61 6.26
C TRP A 174 0.89 -13.89 5.53
N THR A 175 0.57 -15.06 6.07
CA THR A 175 0.88 -16.35 5.44
C THR A 175 -0.36 -17.02 4.86
N PRO A 176 -0.25 -17.71 3.71
CA PRO A 176 0.95 -17.83 2.86
C PRO A 176 1.27 -16.55 2.11
N ALA A 177 2.57 -16.26 1.94
CA ALA A 177 3.06 -15.13 1.15
C ALA A 177 4.20 -15.60 0.23
N LYS A 178 4.42 -14.87 -0.85
CA LYS A 178 5.50 -15.13 -1.82
C LYS A 178 6.10 -13.82 -2.33
N ILE A 179 7.31 -13.89 -2.84
CA ILE A 179 7.94 -12.75 -3.51
C ILE A 179 7.29 -12.57 -4.89
N ALA A 180 6.84 -11.37 -5.18
CA ALA A 180 6.32 -10.97 -6.48
C ALA A 180 7.15 -9.81 -7.05
N GLN A 181 7.31 -9.79 -8.37
CA GLN A 181 7.95 -8.68 -9.08
C GLN A 181 6.90 -7.68 -9.53
N ILE A 182 7.14 -6.41 -9.29
CA ILE A 182 6.32 -5.32 -9.82
C ILE A 182 7.19 -4.32 -10.58
N GLU A 183 6.61 -3.68 -11.57
CA GLU A 183 7.23 -2.56 -12.30
C GLU A 183 6.18 -1.49 -12.63
N PRO A 184 6.54 -0.21 -12.70
CA PRO A 184 5.63 0.83 -13.18
C PRO A 184 5.33 0.64 -14.68
N TYR A 185 4.15 1.05 -15.11
CA TYR A 185 3.75 0.97 -16.52
C TYR A 185 4.78 1.63 -17.45
N ALA A 186 5.33 2.75 -17.04
CA ALA A 186 6.36 3.46 -17.81
C ALA A 186 7.63 2.61 -18.03
N ALA A 187 7.98 1.71 -17.11
CA ALA A 187 9.16 0.85 -17.24
C ALA A 187 8.98 -0.23 -18.30
N THR A 188 7.77 -0.70 -18.52
CA THR A 188 7.45 -1.65 -19.59
C THR A 188 7.76 -1.09 -20.98
N TYR A 189 7.44 0.20 -21.20
CA TYR A 189 7.64 0.86 -22.51
C TYR A 189 8.98 1.57 -22.64
N TYR A 190 9.53 2.07 -21.54
CA TYR A 190 10.77 2.86 -21.50
C TYR A 190 11.77 2.32 -20.48
N PRO A 191 12.16 1.02 -20.53
CA PRO A 191 12.99 0.40 -19.50
C PRO A 191 14.36 1.06 -19.33
N LYS A 192 14.91 1.67 -20.38
CA LYS A 192 16.21 2.33 -20.34
C LYS A 192 16.23 3.64 -19.54
N VAL A 193 15.08 4.22 -19.26
CA VAL A 193 14.94 5.43 -18.43
C VAL A 193 15.13 5.10 -16.96
N PHE A 194 14.89 3.86 -16.56
CA PHE A 194 14.96 3.40 -15.18
C PHE A 194 16.33 2.78 -14.87
N SER A 195 17.00 3.25 -13.82
CA SER A 195 18.20 2.58 -13.28
C SER A 195 17.87 1.19 -12.72
N GLN A 196 16.66 1.05 -12.15
CA GLN A 196 16.05 -0.20 -11.73
C GLN A 196 14.58 -0.13 -12.13
N LYS A 197 14.15 -1.01 -13.03
CA LYS A 197 12.80 -0.97 -13.62
C LYS A 197 11.76 -1.69 -12.76
N ASP A 198 12.14 -2.74 -12.08
CA ASP A 198 11.29 -3.62 -11.29
C ASP A 198 11.77 -3.72 -9.84
N THR A 199 10.93 -4.23 -8.98
CA THR A 199 11.23 -4.46 -7.57
C THR A 199 10.52 -5.72 -7.06
N ALA A 200 11.23 -6.48 -6.20
CA ALA A 200 10.73 -7.71 -5.58
C ALA A 200 10.10 -7.38 -4.22
N ILE A 201 8.84 -7.73 -4.02
CA ILE A 201 8.13 -7.44 -2.77
C ILE A 201 7.46 -8.70 -2.20
N LEU A 202 7.49 -8.83 -0.88
CA LEU A 202 6.78 -9.89 -0.18
C LEU A 202 5.28 -9.61 -0.22
N THR A 203 4.53 -10.53 -0.85
CA THR A 203 3.11 -10.33 -1.14
C THR A 203 2.30 -11.53 -0.68
N VAL A 204 1.17 -11.30 -0.02
CA VAL A 204 0.21 -12.34 0.35
C VAL A 204 -0.23 -13.11 -0.89
N ALA A 205 -0.27 -14.44 -0.81
CA ALA A 205 -0.70 -15.29 -1.91
C ALA A 205 -2.12 -14.91 -2.37
N PRO A 206 -2.37 -14.85 -3.70
CA PRO A 206 -3.65 -14.35 -4.23
C PRO A 206 -4.85 -15.19 -3.82
N GLU A 207 -4.65 -16.50 -3.59
CA GLU A 207 -5.67 -17.41 -3.09
C GLU A 207 -6.18 -16.98 -1.71
N ARG A 208 -5.27 -16.51 -0.84
CA ARG A 208 -5.65 -16.01 0.47
C ARG A 208 -6.46 -14.71 0.36
N THR A 209 -6.01 -13.77 -0.47
CA THR A 209 -6.75 -12.53 -0.71
C THR A 209 -8.15 -12.81 -1.28
N PHE A 210 -8.28 -13.81 -2.16
CA PHE A 210 -9.58 -14.27 -2.67
C PHE A 210 -10.48 -14.77 -1.53
N TRP A 211 -9.98 -15.68 -0.68
CA TRP A 211 -10.76 -16.24 0.42
C TRP A 211 -11.14 -15.21 1.47
N GLU A 212 -10.26 -14.25 1.77
CA GLU A 212 -10.60 -13.10 2.64
C GLU A 212 -11.82 -12.35 2.11
N LYS A 213 -11.78 -11.95 0.83
CA LYS A 213 -12.90 -11.23 0.21
C LYS A 213 -14.16 -12.08 0.09
N ALA A 214 -14.04 -13.36 -0.24
CA ALA A 214 -15.17 -14.28 -0.27
C ALA A 214 -15.83 -14.42 1.12
N THR A 215 -15.05 -14.49 2.18
CA THR A 215 -15.54 -14.55 3.57
C THR A 215 -16.27 -13.27 3.95
N ILE A 216 -15.73 -12.10 3.60
CA ILE A 216 -16.37 -10.79 3.85
C ILE A 216 -17.72 -10.73 3.11
N LEU A 217 -17.73 -11.09 1.81
CA LEU A 217 -18.96 -11.09 1.01
C LEU A 217 -20.01 -12.08 1.57
N HIS A 218 -19.57 -13.27 2.01
CA HIS A 218 -20.46 -14.23 2.63
C HIS A 218 -21.07 -13.69 3.94
N HIS A 219 -20.25 -13.08 4.78
CA HIS A 219 -20.69 -12.47 6.03
C HIS A 219 -21.72 -11.36 5.75
N GLU A 220 -21.44 -10.45 4.81
CA GLU A 220 -22.35 -9.36 4.44
C GLU A 220 -23.66 -9.87 3.85
N ALA A 221 -23.60 -10.90 2.99
CA ALA A 221 -24.79 -11.51 2.39
C ALA A 221 -25.72 -12.21 3.42
N ASN A 222 -25.18 -12.66 4.55
CA ASN A 222 -25.90 -13.35 5.62
C ASN A 222 -26.06 -12.50 6.88
N ARG A 223 -25.84 -11.20 6.78
CA ARG A 223 -25.97 -10.29 7.91
C ARG A 223 -27.43 -10.14 8.34
N PRO A 224 -27.73 -10.13 9.67
CA PRO A 224 -29.07 -9.89 10.18
C PRO A 224 -29.62 -8.53 9.72
N GLU A 225 -30.92 -8.49 9.37
CA GLU A 225 -31.60 -7.23 9.02
C GLU A 225 -31.49 -6.19 10.16
N GLY A 226 -31.13 -4.95 9.80
CA GLY A 226 -30.99 -3.83 10.75
C GLY A 226 -29.60 -3.67 11.39
N SER A 227 -28.62 -4.51 11.07
CA SER A 227 -27.24 -4.28 11.49
C SER A 227 -26.53 -3.26 10.58
N GLU A 228 -25.69 -2.37 11.16
CA GLU A 228 -24.93 -1.39 10.38
C GLU A 228 -23.89 -2.06 9.45
N ILE A 229 -23.68 -1.47 8.27
CA ILE A 229 -22.61 -1.89 7.36
C ILE A 229 -21.28 -1.52 8.01
N GLN A 230 -20.45 -2.52 8.31
CA GLN A 230 -19.08 -2.23 8.69
C GLN A 230 -18.29 -1.79 7.44
N PRO A 231 -17.58 -0.65 7.49
CA PRO A 231 -16.71 -0.25 6.40
C PRO A 231 -15.63 -1.34 6.21
N THR A 232 -15.53 -1.85 4.99
CA THR A 232 -14.52 -2.83 4.58
C THR A 232 -13.32 -2.14 3.99
#